data_2daee46fdcccc6bd436f4cf4af253254
#
_entry.id   2daee46fdcccc6bd436f4cf4af253254
#
_cell.length_a   1.000
_cell.length_b   1.000
_cell.length_c   1.000
_cell.angle_alpha   90.00
_cell.angle_beta   90.00
_cell.angle_gamma   90.00
#
_symmetry.space_group_name_H-M   'P 1'
#
loop_
_entity.id
_entity.type
_entity.pdbx_description
1 polymer ?
#
loop_
_entity_poly.entity_id
_entity_poly.type
_entity_poly.pdbx_seq_one_letter_code
_entity_poly.pdbx_strand_id
1 'polypeptide(L)'
;MRETLIGNLFVLILFVFMLVNIIVPDKTKSEMENRMLTTKPKLQWSSIVNGDYTKKFENYMTDQFVGRDFWRKMKVAVDQIGGGRQENGVLKGKKGQLMEQIEVADKEHLAANLKAIKSFAESQSDIPVKMMLVPDAANVLEKDLPAFAKVEDQTQMFSMVKKDLGDAVEWIDVATELSKHTNEKIYYKTDHHWTTLGAFYAFQAAAPSLGITDDMSGKYVSYAVTDSFNGSLASKSGMNLKEKEQIDIYVPTEEDTDLIVDYVDEGKRVTSLYNSSALKEKDKYTVFLGGNYSLLDIRTVSTSKEKLLI
;
A
#
# COMPACT_ATOMS: atom_id res chain seq x y z
N MET A 1 -1.00 -40.10 -37.83
CA MET A 1 -2.37 -39.57 -37.87
C MET A 1 -2.78 -38.89 -36.53
N ARG A 2 -2.68 -39.55 -35.40
CA ARG A 2 -3.06 -38.93 -34.07
C ARG A 2 -2.14 -37.76 -33.68
N GLU A 3 -0.84 -37.88 -33.86
CA GLU A 3 0.13 -36.81 -33.53
C GLU A 3 -0.03 -35.58 -34.41
N THR A 4 -0.29 -35.79 -35.74
CA THR A 4 -0.55 -34.69 -36.67
C THR A 4 -1.85 -33.95 -36.30
N LEU A 5 -2.87 -34.68 -35.85
CA LEU A 5 -4.14 -34.09 -35.41
C LEU A 5 -3.95 -33.23 -34.16
N ILE A 6 -3.18 -33.73 -33.19
CA ILE A 6 -2.86 -32.97 -31.95
C ILE A 6 -2.06 -31.71 -32.28
N GLY A 7 -1.05 -31.82 -33.17
CA GLY A 7 -0.27 -30.67 -33.63
C GLY A 7 -1.12 -29.61 -34.34
N ASN A 8 -1.99 -30.03 -35.25
CA ASN A 8 -2.89 -29.10 -35.95
C ASN A 8 -3.89 -28.44 -35.01
N LEU A 9 -4.44 -29.18 -34.04
CA LEU A 9 -5.32 -28.61 -32.98
C LEU A 9 -4.61 -27.58 -32.14
N PHE A 10 -3.37 -27.85 -31.73
CA PHE A 10 -2.56 -26.91 -30.95
C PHE A 10 -2.31 -25.61 -31.75
N VAL A 11 -1.91 -25.71 -33.01
CA VAL A 11 -1.70 -24.54 -33.89
C VAL A 11 -3.01 -23.76 -34.07
N LEU A 12 -4.13 -24.45 -34.26
CA LEU A 12 -5.44 -23.81 -34.38
C LEU A 12 -5.80 -23.03 -33.09
N ILE A 13 -5.56 -23.61 -31.91
CA ILE A 13 -5.80 -22.94 -30.61
C ILE A 13 -4.97 -21.68 -30.51
N LEU A 14 -3.67 -21.71 -30.83
CA LEU A 14 -2.82 -20.52 -30.80
C LEU A 14 -3.34 -19.44 -31.78
N PHE A 15 -3.79 -19.84 -32.97
CA PHE A 15 -4.33 -18.91 -33.95
C PHE A 15 -5.63 -18.25 -33.47
N VAL A 16 -6.52 -19.03 -32.83
CA VAL A 16 -7.75 -18.52 -32.24
C VAL A 16 -7.43 -17.54 -31.10
N PHE A 17 -6.50 -17.87 -30.22
CA PHE A 17 -6.05 -16.91 -29.15
C PHE A 17 -5.51 -15.62 -29.76
N MET A 18 -4.69 -15.69 -30.79
CA MET A 18 -4.16 -14.51 -31.49
C MET A 18 -5.28 -13.64 -32.05
N LEU A 19 -6.25 -14.24 -32.77
CA LEU A 19 -7.39 -13.50 -33.33
C LEU A 19 -8.25 -12.86 -32.22
N VAL A 20 -8.54 -13.59 -31.16
CA VAL A 20 -9.33 -13.06 -30.03
C VAL A 20 -8.63 -11.87 -29.38
N ASN A 21 -7.31 -11.94 -29.19
CA ASN A 21 -6.54 -10.81 -28.65
C ASN A 21 -6.54 -9.56 -29.56
N ILE A 22 -6.72 -9.74 -30.88
CA ILE A 22 -6.83 -8.60 -31.82
C ILE A 22 -8.22 -7.96 -31.77
N ILE A 23 -9.27 -8.78 -31.55
CA ILE A 23 -10.68 -8.34 -31.64
C ILE A 23 -11.18 -7.77 -30.31
N VAL A 24 -10.71 -8.31 -29.17
CA VAL A 24 -11.14 -7.88 -27.83
C VAL A 24 -10.62 -6.47 -27.55
N PRO A 25 -11.48 -5.52 -27.16
CA PRO A 25 -11.04 -4.15 -26.82
C PRO A 25 -10.10 -4.12 -25.64
N ASP A 26 -9.12 -3.22 -25.70
CA ASP A 26 -8.21 -2.96 -24.60
C ASP A 26 -8.95 -2.48 -23.34
N LYS A 27 -8.50 -2.94 -22.17
CA LYS A 27 -8.96 -2.49 -20.87
C LYS A 27 -8.01 -1.42 -20.36
N THR A 28 -8.55 -0.35 -19.78
CA THR A 28 -7.74 0.72 -19.19
C THR A 28 -7.31 0.39 -17.76
N LYS A 29 -8.10 -0.40 -17.04
CA LYS A 29 -7.88 -0.73 -15.62
C LYS A 29 -8.11 -2.23 -15.37
N SER A 30 -7.32 -2.81 -14.50
CA SER A 30 -7.59 -4.11 -13.88
C SER A 30 -8.31 -3.90 -12.56
N GLU A 31 -9.59 -4.26 -12.51
CA GLU A 31 -10.33 -4.25 -11.24
C GLU A 31 -9.77 -5.26 -10.24
N MET A 32 -9.23 -6.37 -10.73
CA MET A 32 -8.64 -7.38 -9.86
C MET A 32 -7.37 -6.90 -9.16
N GLU A 33 -6.50 -6.17 -9.89
CA GLU A 33 -5.22 -5.67 -9.37
C GLU A 33 -5.31 -4.25 -8.82
N ASN A 34 -6.44 -3.57 -9.03
CA ASN A 34 -6.64 -2.15 -8.70
C ASN A 34 -5.53 -1.25 -9.28
N ARG A 35 -5.16 -1.48 -10.56
CA ARG A 35 -4.16 -0.68 -11.27
C ARG A 35 -4.54 -0.39 -12.70
N MET A 36 -3.95 0.66 -13.24
CA MET A 36 -4.02 0.95 -14.68
C MET A 36 -3.25 -0.12 -15.47
N LEU A 37 -3.82 -0.53 -16.58
CA LEU A 37 -3.18 -1.45 -17.53
C LEU A 37 -2.43 -0.68 -18.60
N THR A 38 -1.35 -1.29 -19.10
CA THR A 38 -0.56 -0.72 -20.18
C THR A 38 -1.40 -0.65 -21.44
N THR A 39 -1.50 0.53 -22.02
CA THR A 39 -2.16 0.76 -23.30
C THR A 39 -1.18 0.57 -24.46
N LYS A 40 -1.72 0.42 -25.68
CA LYS A 40 -0.90 0.20 -26.89
C LYS A 40 0.15 1.31 -27.03
N PRO A 41 1.45 0.97 -27.05
CA PRO A 41 2.50 1.98 -27.15
C PRO A 41 2.52 2.62 -28.53
N LYS A 42 2.77 3.93 -28.57
CA LYS A 42 2.98 4.64 -29.84
C LYS A 42 4.31 4.23 -30.45
N LEU A 43 4.30 3.93 -31.73
CA LEU A 43 5.52 3.61 -32.47
C LEU A 43 6.35 4.88 -32.68
N GLN A 44 7.53 4.93 -32.07
CA GLN A 44 8.49 6.02 -32.23
C GLN A 44 9.85 5.42 -32.53
N TRP A 45 10.55 5.95 -33.54
CA TRP A 45 11.83 5.41 -33.98
C TRP A 45 12.88 5.40 -32.88
N SER A 46 12.98 6.45 -32.09
CA SER A 46 13.89 6.54 -30.94
C SER A 46 13.63 5.45 -29.91
N SER A 47 12.37 5.14 -29.63
CA SER A 47 12.00 4.11 -28.65
C SER A 47 12.23 2.66 -29.17
N ILE A 48 12.30 2.48 -30.47
CA ILE A 48 12.68 1.20 -31.07
C ILE A 48 14.19 0.97 -30.92
N VAL A 49 14.97 1.98 -31.24
CA VAL A 49 16.43 1.89 -31.22
C VAL A 49 16.98 1.67 -29.80
N ASN A 50 16.39 2.32 -28.78
CA ASN A 50 16.81 2.16 -27.41
C ASN A 50 16.15 0.97 -26.66
N GLY A 51 15.26 0.22 -27.33
CA GLY A 51 14.58 -0.95 -26.75
C GLY A 51 13.33 -0.66 -25.89
N ASP A 52 13.01 0.59 -25.63
CA ASP A 52 11.86 0.98 -24.81
C ASP A 52 10.53 0.53 -25.41
N TYR A 53 10.43 0.58 -26.77
CA TYR A 53 9.23 0.14 -27.45
C TYR A 53 8.96 -1.34 -27.21
N THR A 54 9.97 -2.18 -27.32
CA THR A 54 9.84 -3.63 -27.12
C THR A 54 9.34 -3.93 -25.72
N LYS A 55 9.95 -3.33 -24.70
CA LYS A 55 9.55 -3.48 -23.31
C LYS A 55 8.10 -3.01 -23.05
N LYS A 56 7.72 -1.85 -23.59
CA LYS A 56 6.34 -1.35 -23.47
C LYS A 56 5.35 -2.23 -24.20
N PHE A 57 5.73 -2.79 -25.36
CA PHE A 57 4.89 -3.67 -26.12
C PHE A 57 4.69 -5.03 -25.44
N GLU A 58 5.72 -5.59 -24.82
CA GLU A 58 5.63 -6.80 -23.99
C GLU A 58 4.67 -6.60 -22.80
N ASN A 59 4.81 -5.47 -22.10
CA ASN A 59 3.90 -5.11 -21.02
C ASN A 59 2.45 -4.97 -21.51
N TYR A 60 2.25 -4.32 -22.66
CA TYR A 60 0.94 -4.20 -23.30
C TYR A 60 0.35 -5.58 -23.62
N MET A 61 1.10 -6.44 -24.29
CA MET A 61 0.63 -7.79 -24.63
C MET A 61 0.29 -8.62 -23.40
N THR A 62 1.06 -8.47 -22.33
CA THR A 62 0.81 -9.15 -21.04
C THR A 62 -0.43 -8.61 -20.36
N ASP A 63 -0.62 -7.29 -20.36
CA ASP A 63 -1.74 -6.63 -19.68
C ASP A 63 -3.07 -6.82 -20.44
N GLN A 64 -3.04 -6.89 -21.76
CA GLN A 64 -4.25 -7.01 -22.60
C GLN A 64 -4.56 -8.45 -23.01
N PHE A 65 -3.76 -9.43 -22.55
CA PHE A 65 -3.98 -10.83 -22.92
C PHE A 65 -5.37 -11.32 -22.51
N VAL A 66 -6.07 -11.94 -23.46
CA VAL A 66 -7.44 -12.42 -23.25
C VAL A 66 -7.51 -13.42 -22.11
N GLY A 67 -8.43 -13.21 -21.18
CA GLY A 67 -8.57 -14.06 -20.00
C GLY A 67 -7.42 -13.92 -18.98
N ARG A 68 -6.62 -12.85 -19.05
CA ARG A 68 -5.47 -12.58 -18.19
C ARG A 68 -5.72 -12.89 -16.71
N ASP A 69 -6.83 -12.44 -16.16
CA ASP A 69 -7.16 -12.66 -14.74
C ASP A 69 -7.35 -14.15 -14.41
N PHE A 70 -7.90 -14.92 -15.35
CA PHE A 70 -8.02 -16.38 -15.21
C PHE A 70 -6.65 -17.04 -15.20
N TRP A 71 -5.79 -16.69 -16.16
CA TRP A 71 -4.45 -17.26 -16.28
C TRP A 71 -3.58 -16.95 -15.05
N ARG A 72 -3.66 -15.72 -14.57
CA ARG A 72 -2.98 -15.33 -13.33
C ARG A 72 -3.45 -16.14 -12.12
N LYS A 73 -4.76 -16.28 -11.95
CA LYS A 73 -5.31 -17.10 -10.85
C LYS A 73 -4.87 -18.54 -10.93
N MET A 74 -4.88 -19.09 -12.14
CA MET A 74 -4.43 -20.46 -12.39
C MET A 74 -2.94 -20.63 -12.07
N LYS A 75 -2.09 -19.72 -12.55
CA LYS A 75 -0.65 -19.72 -12.24
C LYS A 75 -0.42 -19.69 -10.72
N VAL A 76 -1.01 -18.74 -10.03
CA VAL A 76 -0.87 -18.59 -8.57
C VAL A 76 -1.34 -19.86 -7.84
N ALA A 77 -2.45 -20.47 -8.27
CA ALA A 77 -2.95 -21.70 -7.66
C ALA A 77 -1.98 -22.88 -7.86
N VAL A 78 -1.42 -23.04 -9.06
CA VAL A 78 -0.43 -24.09 -9.35
C VAL A 78 0.85 -23.86 -8.55
N ASP A 79 1.35 -22.63 -8.51
CA ASP A 79 2.55 -22.28 -7.75
C ASP A 79 2.37 -22.55 -6.24
N GLN A 80 1.19 -22.22 -5.68
CA GLN A 80 0.89 -22.49 -4.28
C GLN A 80 0.80 -24.01 -3.97
N ILE A 81 0.26 -24.80 -4.88
CA ILE A 81 0.25 -26.27 -4.76
C ILE A 81 1.69 -26.80 -4.76
N GLY A 82 2.57 -26.23 -5.59
CA GLY A 82 4.01 -26.52 -5.63
C GLY A 82 4.80 -25.99 -4.43
N GLY A 83 4.15 -25.36 -3.45
CA GLY A 83 4.81 -24.80 -2.26
C GLY A 83 5.29 -23.36 -2.44
N GLY A 84 4.99 -22.70 -3.55
CA GLY A 84 5.33 -21.30 -3.80
C GLY A 84 4.71 -20.36 -2.75
N ARG A 85 5.54 -19.47 -2.19
CA ARG A 85 5.17 -18.55 -1.12
C ARG A 85 5.39 -17.09 -1.50
N GLN A 86 5.72 -16.84 -2.75
CA GLN A 86 6.00 -15.50 -3.27
C GLN A 86 5.38 -15.31 -4.65
N GLU A 87 4.77 -14.17 -4.90
CA GLU A 87 4.28 -13.74 -6.21
C GLU A 87 4.25 -12.20 -6.29
N ASN A 88 4.80 -11.63 -7.35
CA ASN A 88 4.86 -10.18 -7.59
C ASN A 88 5.37 -9.37 -6.39
N GLY A 89 6.46 -9.80 -5.73
CA GLY A 89 7.02 -9.13 -4.57
C GLY A 89 6.16 -9.20 -3.31
N VAL A 90 5.18 -10.12 -3.27
CA VAL A 90 4.36 -10.39 -2.09
C VAL A 90 4.69 -11.78 -1.57
N LEU A 91 5.02 -11.85 -0.29
CA LEU A 91 5.29 -13.07 0.46
C LEU A 91 4.02 -13.55 1.17
N LYS A 92 3.78 -14.87 1.16
CA LYS A 92 2.72 -15.50 1.94
C LYS A 92 3.31 -16.13 3.19
N GLY A 93 3.17 -15.45 4.28
CA GLY A 93 3.62 -15.88 5.60
C GLY A 93 2.67 -16.85 6.29
N LYS A 94 2.92 -17.06 7.58
CA LYS A 94 2.07 -17.90 8.45
C LYS A 94 0.71 -17.26 8.64
N LYS A 95 -0.28 -18.07 9.02
CA LYS A 95 -1.67 -17.63 9.29
C LYS A 95 -2.33 -16.83 8.15
N GLY A 96 -1.79 -16.93 6.91
CA GLY A 96 -2.29 -16.21 5.76
C GLY A 96 -1.85 -14.75 5.67
N GLN A 97 -0.92 -14.29 6.51
CA GLN A 97 -0.36 -12.95 6.43
C GLN A 97 0.34 -12.75 5.08
N LEU A 98 -0.11 -11.82 4.28
CA LEU A 98 0.63 -11.33 3.12
C LEU A 98 1.53 -10.18 3.56
N MET A 99 2.75 -10.17 3.04
CA MET A 99 3.77 -9.19 3.37
C MET A 99 4.44 -8.72 2.09
N GLU A 100 4.73 -7.45 2.00
CA GLU A 100 5.47 -6.93 0.86
C GLU A 100 6.95 -7.23 1.02
N GLN A 101 7.57 -7.68 -0.06
CA GLN A 101 9.02 -7.77 -0.13
C GLN A 101 9.55 -6.41 -0.55
N ILE A 102 9.99 -5.61 0.43
CA ILE A 102 10.58 -4.31 0.19
C ILE A 102 11.96 -4.51 -0.41
N GLU A 103 12.25 -3.77 -1.47
CA GLU A 103 13.56 -3.73 -2.11
C GLU A 103 14.49 -2.76 -1.39
N VAL A 104 15.78 -3.00 -1.52
CA VAL A 104 16.82 -2.10 -0.99
C VAL A 104 16.65 -0.72 -1.63
N ALA A 105 16.64 0.32 -0.81
CA ALA A 105 16.52 1.68 -1.29
C ALA A 105 17.73 2.05 -2.17
N ASP A 106 17.47 2.76 -3.27
CA ASP A 106 18.54 3.36 -4.07
C ASP A 106 19.31 4.37 -3.23
N LYS A 107 20.62 4.13 -3.08
CA LYS A 107 21.46 4.91 -2.16
C LYS A 107 21.61 6.37 -2.56
N GLU A 108 21.65 6.66 -3.86
CA GLU A 108 21.81 8.04 -4.35
C GLU A 108 20.54 8.84 -4.12
N HIS A 109 19.38 8.26 -4.45
CA HIS A 109 18.08 8.87 -4.19
C HIS A 109 17.83 9.05 -2.71
N LEU A 110 18.16 8.04 -1.89
CA LEU A 110 18.01 8.15 -0.43
C LEU A 110 18.87 9.27 0.13
N ALA A 111 20.14 9.34 -0.24
CA ALA A 111 21.04 10.40 0.22
C ALA A 111 20.56 11.79 -0.22
N ALA A 112 20.07 11.92 -1.46
CA ALA A 112 19.51 13.18 -1.96
C ALA A 112 18.26 13.61 -1.16
N ASN A 113 17.36 12.69 -0.86
CA ASN A 113 16.17 12.94 -0.06
C ASN A 113 16.52 13.35 1.38
N LEU A 114 17.45 12.63 2.03
CA LEU A 114 17.90 12.96 3.38
C LEU A 114 18.54 14.34 3.45
N LYS A 115 19.37 14.69 2.47
CA LYS A 115 19.96 16.03 2.35
C LYS A 115 18.87 17.11 2.21
N ALA A 116 17.84 16.86 1.37
CA ALA A 116 16.75 17.81 1.18
C ALA A 116 15.95 18.03 2.47
N ILE A 117 15.59 16.93 3.17
CA ILE A 117 14.86 16.98 4.44
C ILE A 117 15.67 17.74 5.50
N LYS A 118 16.95 17.41 5.64
CA LYS A 118 17.84 18.08 6.59
C LYS A 118 17.97 19.57 6.29
N SER A 119 18.21 19.94 5.03
CA SER A 119 18.30 21.35 4.61
C SER A 119 16.98 22.10 4.86
N PHE A 120 15.85 21.47 4.64
CA PHE A 120 14.54 22.04 4.95
C PHE A 120 14.41 22.29 6.45
N ALA A 121 14.68 21.29 7.30
CA ALA A 121 14.60 21.43 8.75
C ALA A 121 15.53 22.52 9.28
N GLU A 122 16.77 22.59 8.81
CA GLU A 122 17.74 23.63 9.17
C GLU A 122 17.31 25.04 8.73
N SER A 123 16.59 25.15 7.60
CA SER A 123 16.08 26.44 7.07
C SER A 123 14.84 26.95 7.85
N GLN A 124 14.17 26.07 8.59
CA GLN A 124 12.95 26.36 9.33
C GLN A 124 13.22 26.26 10.85
N SER A 125 14.26 26.92 11.34
CA SER A 125 14.73 26.80 12.75
C SER A 125 13.65 27.05 13.82
N ASP A 126 12.61 27.80 13.47
CA ASP A 126 11.52 28.15 14.40
C ASP A 126 10.36 27.13 14.38
N ILE A 127 10.41 26.15 13.46
CA ILE A 127 9.38 25.12 13.31
C ILE A 127 10.02 23.75 13.59
N PRO A 128 9.59 23.03 14.65
CA PRO A 128 10.09 21.68 14.89
C PRO A 128 9.73 20.73 13.75
N VAL A 129 10.73 20.14 13.12
CA VAL A 129 10.54 19.09 12.12
C VAL A 129 10.73 17.73 12.77
N LYS A 130 9.78 16.83 12.58
CA LYS A 130 9.79 15.50 13.18
C LYS A 130 9.71 14.43 12.08
N MET A 131 10.38 13.31 12.30
CA MET A 131 10.37 12.17 11.39
C MET A 131 9.82 10.94 12.09
N MET A 132 8.79 10.36 11.48
CA MET A 132 8.20 9.10 11.89
C MET A 132 8.23 8.13 10.70
N LEU A 133 9.13 7.15 10.73
CA LEU A 133 9.16 6.08 9.75
C LEU A 133 8.44 4.86 10.29
N VAL A 134 7.41 4.43 9.58
CA VAL A 134 6.59 3.27 9.95
C VAL A 134 7.17 2.02 9.30
N PRO A 135 7.57 1.00 10.10
CA PRO A 135 8.03 -0.25 9.54
C PRO A 135 6.88 -0.99 8.86
N ASP A 136 7.21 -1.84 7.91
CA ASP A 136 6.22 -2.72 7.27
C ASP A 136 5.90 -3.96 8.11
N ALA A 137 4.87 -4.70 7.68
CA ALA A 137 4.47 -5.93 8.35
C ALA A 137 5.56 -7.02 8.33
N ALA A 138 6.42 -7.06 7.31
CA ALA A 138 7.49 -8.07 7.23
C ALA A 138 8.56 -7.86 8.30
N ASN A 139 8.84 -6.62 8.66
CA ASN A 139 9.81 -6.28 9.71
C ASN A 139 9.22 -6.35 11.11
N VAL A 140 7.94 -6.01 11.31
CA VAL A 140 7.31 -6.09 12.64
C VAL A 140 6.86 -7.51 12.97
N LEU A 141 6.27 -8.22 12.00
CA LEU A 141 5.76 -9.57 12.16
C LEU A 141 6.75 -10.63 11.63
N GLU A 142 8.04 -10.45 11.85
CA GLU A 142 9.13 -11.30 11.33
C GLU A 142 8.90 -12.80 11.60
N LYS A 143 8.33 -13.15 12.76
CA LYS A 143 8.01 -14.54 13.12
C LYS A 143 6.99 -15.21 12.19
N ASP A 144 6.20 -14.41 11.46
CA ASP A 144 5.20 -14.89 10.51
C ASP A 144 5.73 -14.98 9.07
N LEU A 145 6.96 -14.56 8.82
CA LEU A 145 7.60 -14.73 7.51
C LEU A 145 7.67 -16.21 7.08
N PRO A 146 7.57 -16.49 5.79
CA PRO A 146 7.84 -17.84 5.28
C PRO A 146 9.32 -18.18 5.43
N ALA A 147 9.63 -19.48 5.55
CA ALA A 147 11.00 -19.94 5.64
C ALA A 147 11.83 -19.45 4.45
N PHE A 148 13.06 -19.00 4.72
CA PHE A 148 14.00 -18.49 3.72
C PHE A 148 13.56 -17.21 3.01
N ALA A 149 12.54 -16.49 3.50
CA ALA A 149 12.20 -15.17 2.98
C ALA A 149 13.39 -14.22 3.12
N LYS A 150 13.63 -13.44 2.08
CA LYS A 150 14.62 -12.35 2.10
C LYS A 150 13.85 -11.05 2.11
N VAL A 151 13.98 -10.31 3.18
CA VAL A 151 13.40 -8.95 3.33
C VAL A 151 14.51 -8.00 3.76
N GLU A 152 14.38 -6.74 3.39
CA GLU A 152 15.31 -5.68 3.83
C GLU A 152 15.13 -5.45 5.34
N ASP A 153 16.24 -5.32 6.06
CA ASP A 153 16.23 -4.95 7.48
C ASP A 153 15.99 -3.44 7.64
N GLN A 154 14.75 -3.07 7.86
CA GLN A 154 14.37 -1.68 8.06
C GLN A 154 14.94 -1.08 9.35
N THR A 155 15.32 -1.90 10.33
CA THR A 155 15.94 -1.39 11.57
C THR A 155 17.29 -0.74 11.29
N GLN A 156 18.09 -1.37 10.42
CA GLN A 156 19.36 -0.80 9.98
C GLN A 156 19.15 0.46 9.15
N MET A 157 18.20 0.44 8.21
CA MET A 157 17.86 1.59 7.38
C MET A 157 17.40 2.76 8.24
N PHE A 158 16.49 2.55 9.20
CA PHE A 158 16.00 3.60 10.10
C PHE A 158 17.10 4.19 10.97
N SER A 159 18.00 3.34 11.47
CA SER A 159 19.17 3.79 12.24
C SER A 159 20.10 4.68 11.41
N MET A 160 20.32 4.34 10.15
CA MET A 160 21.12 5.15 9.22
C MET A 160 20.41 6.49 8.93
N VAL A 161 19.13 6.48 8.62
CA VAL A 161 18.33 7.69 8.37
C VAL A 161 18.37 8.63 9.59
N LYS A 162 18.10 8.09 10.77
CA LYS A 162 18.16 8.85 12.03
C LYS A 162 19.53 9.50 12.25
N LYS A 163 20.61 8.75 12.00
CA LYS A 163 21.98 9.24 12.13
C LYS A 163 22.28 10.37 11.13
N ASP A 164 21.85 10.24 9.87
CA ASP A 164 22.11 11.23 8.84
C ASP A 164 21.35 12.53 9.05
N LEU A 165 20.10 12.44 9.54
CA LEU A 165 19.30 13.62 9.88
C LEU A 165 19.82 14.32 11.14
N GLY A 166 20.40 13.57 12.08
CA GLY A 166 20.98 14.12 13.32
C GLY A 166 19.97 14.92 14.13
N ASP A 167 20.46 15.98 14.77
CA ASP A 167 19.64 16.84 15.66
C ASP A 167 18.75 17.83 14.89
N ALA A 168 18.85 17.90 13.56
CA ALA A 168 18.02 18.78 12.75
C ALA A 168 16.56 18.31 12.70
N VAL A 169 16.31 17.04 12.97
CA VAL A 169 14.99 16.42 12.89
C VAL A 169 14.76 15.56 14.11
N GLU A 170 13.67 15.81 14.85
CA GLU A 170 13.28 14.97 15.97
C GLU A 170 12.75 13.62 15.50
N TRP A 171 13.31 12.54 16.05
CA TRP A 171 12.95 11.18 15.67
C TRP A 171 11.83 10.62 16.57
N ILE A 172 10.74 10.16 15.95
CA ILE A 172 9.65 9.47 16.66
C ILE A 172 9.80 7.96 16.41
N ASP A 173 10.05 7.19 17.48
CA ASP A 173 10.26 5.75 17.40
C ASP A 173 8.95 4.97 17.54
N VAL A 174 8.27 4.74 16.42
CA VAL A 174 7.06 3.90 16.36
C VAL A 174 7.38 2.43 16.15
N ALA A 175 8.55 2.09 15.63
CA ALA A 175 8.94 0.70 15.41
C ALA A 175 9.02 -0.08 16.71
N THR A 176 9.63 0.51 17.74
CA THR A 176 9.69 -0.06 19.10
C THR A 176 8.30 -0.27 19.68
N GLU A 177 7.38 0.67 19.49
CA GLU A 177 6.00 0.52 20.01
C GLU A 177 5.26 -0.60 19.29
N LEU A 178 5.23 -0.59 17.97
CA LEU A 178 4.55 -1.62 17.18
C LEU A 178 5.08 -3.03 17.46
N SER A 179 6.37 -3.19 17.75
CA SER A 179 6.98 -4.48 18.08
C SER A 179 6.44 -5.12 19.36
N LYS A 180 5.87 -4.35 20.28
CA LYS A 180 5.24 -4.84 21.52
C LYS A 180 3.89 -5.51 21.25
N HIS A 181 3.24 -5.18 20.13
CA HIS A 181 1.88 -5.55 19.79
C HIS A 181 1.77 -6.61 18.67
N THR A 182 2.83 -7.38 18.43
CA THR A 182 2.90 -8.39 17.35
C THR A 182 1.87 -9.53 17.46
N ASN A 183 1.25 -9.71 18.62
CA ASN A 183 0.18 -10.69 18.84
C ASN A 183 -1.22 -10.13 18.54
N GLU A 184 -1.32 -8.85 18.22
CA GLU A 184 -2.55 -8.16 17.93
C GLU A 184 -2.68 -7.92 16.42
N LYS A 185 -3.88 -7.55 15.95
CA LYS A 185 -4.11 -7.26 14.52
C LYS A 185 -3.70 -5.82 14.21
N ILE A 186 -2.40 -5.54 14.25
CA ILE A 186 -1.85 -4.21 13.97
C ILE A 186 -1.54 -3.96 12.48
N TYR A 187 -1.52 -5.01 11.66
CA TYR A 187 -1.44 -4.94 10.20
C TYR A 187 -2.57 -5.74 9.56
N TYR A 188 -3.04 -5.30 8.40
CA TYR A 188 -3.94 -6.11 7.57
C TYR A 188 -3.19 -7.30 7.00
N LYS A 189 -3.88 -8.42 6.83
CA LYS A 189 -3.30 -9.62 6.20
C LYS A 189 -3.25 -9.53 4.68
N THR A 190 -4.15 -8.77 4.08
CA THR A 190 -4.31 -8.67 2.62
C THR A 190 -3.83 -7.35 2.06
N ASP A 191 -3.38 -6.44 2.93
CA ASP A 191 -2.93 -5.10 2.56
C ASP A 191 -1.58 -4.76 3.18
N HIS A 192 -0.87 -3.80 2.61
CA HIS A 192 0.43 -3.36 3.13
C HIS A 192 0.32 -2.37 4.30
N HIS A 193 -0.85 -1.83 4.55
CA HIS A 193 -1.05 -0.87 5.62
C HIS A 193 -1.21 -1.54 6.99
N TRP A 194 -0.90 -0.78 8.02
CA TRP A 194 -1.35 -1.05 9.37
C TRP A 194 -2.88 -0.95 9.49
N THR A 195 -3.44 -1.55 10.52
CA THR A 195 -4.85 -1.36 10.88
C THR A 195 -5.02 -0.06 11.66
N THR A 196 -6.26 0.34 11.91
CA THR A 196 -6.57 1.47 12.80
C THR A 196 -5.98 1.29 14.19
N LEU A 197 -5.93 0.05 14.70
CA LEU A 197 -5.27 -0.27 15.96
C LEU A 197 -3.77 -0.02 15.89
N GLY A 198 -3.09 -0.48 14.83
CA GLY A 198 -1.67 -0.21 14.64
C GLY A 198 -1.36 1.28 14.53
N ALA A 199 -2.17 2.02 13.77
CA ALA A 199 -2.06 3.47 13.66
C ALA A 199 -2.29 4.17 15.01
N PHE A 200 -3.21 3.66 15.84
CA PHE A 200 -3.44 4.20 17.18
C PHE A 200 -2.25 4.01 18.13
N TYR A 201 -1.61 2.85 18.12
CA TYR A 201 -0.38 2.63 18.88
C TYR A 201 0.77 3.55 18.40
N ALA A 202 0.90 3.74 17.11
CA ALA A 202 1.87 4.68 16.57
C ALA A 202 1.57 6.13 16.96
N PHE A 203 0.30 6.52 16.97
CA PHE A 203 -0.13 7.82 17.47
C PHE A 203 0.21 7.99 18.97
N GLN A 204 -0.05 6.99 19.80
CA GLN A 204 0.31 7.04 21.22
C GLN A 204 1.83 7.22 21.42
N ALA A 205 2.66 6.57 20.60
CA ALA A 205 4.11 6.78 20.65
C ALA A 205 4.53 8.17 20.19
N ALA A 206 3.81 8.76 19.23
CA ALA A 206 4.09 10.10 18.68
C ALA A 206 3.56 11.23 19.59
N ALA A 207 2.47 11.00 20.31
CA ALA A 207 1.72 12.01 21.06
C ALA A 207 2.58 12.89 21.98
N PRO A 208 3.50 12.35 22.80
CA PRO A 208 4.37 13.19 23.64
C PRO A 208 5.24 14.17 22.84
N SER A 209 5.80 13.72 21.73
CA SER A 209 6.59 14.58 20.82
C SER A 209 5.75 15.67 20.17
N LEU A 210 4.44 15.45 20.03
CA LEU A 210 3.49 16.42 19.49
C LEU A 210 2.90 17.34 20.58
N GLY A 211 3.39 17.25 21.82
CA GLY A 211 2.86 18.04 22.95
C GLY A 211 1.50 17.54 23.48
N ILE A 212 1.04 16.37 23.02
CA ILE A 212 -0.21 15.76 23.47
C ILE A 212 0.11 14.88 24.68
N THR A 213 -0.30 15.33 25.87
CA THR A 213 -0.02 14.66 27.15
C THR A 213 -1.25 14.01 27.77
N ASP A 214 -2.41 14.15 27.14
CA ASP A 214 -3.66 13.57 27.61
C ASP A 214 -3.64 12.05 27.52
N ASP A 215 -4.25 11.38 28.49
CA ASP A 215 -4.53 9.96 28.40
C ASP A 215 -5.62 9.72 27.34
N MET A 216 -5.27 8.98 26.33
CA MET A 216 -6.18 8.62 25.23
C MET A 216 -7.01 7.38 25.53
N SER A 217 -6.82 6.73 26.70
CA SER A 217 -7.58 5.55 27.10
C SER A 217 -9.07 5.87 27.18
N GLY A 218 -9.89 5.10 26.47
CA GLY A 218 -11.35 5.27 26.47
C GLY A 218 -11.88 6.50 25.73
N LYS A 219 -11.01 7.32 25.13
CA LYS A 219 -11.47 8.49 24.34
C LYS A 219 -12.01 8.15 22.97
N TYR A 220 -11.84 6.90 22.51
CA TYR A 220 -12.31 6.44 21.21
C TYR A 220 -13.02 5.10 21.34
N VAL A 221 -14.03 4.91 20.52
CA VAL A 221 -14.73 3.63 20.32
C VAL A 221 -14.44 3.12 18.92
N SER A 222 -14.13 1.83 18.83
CA SER A 222 -13.90 1.16 17.54
C SER A 222 -15.22 0.64 16.97
N TYR A 223 -15.48 0.93 15.70
CA TYR A 223 -16.63 0.42 14.95
C TYR A 223 -16.17 -0.29 13.70
N ALA A 224 -16.64 -1.53 13.53
CA ALA A 224 -16.48 -2.27 12.28
C ALA A 224 -17.34 -1.64 11.19
N VAL A 225 -16.74 -1.20 10.09
CA VAL A 225 -17.49 -0.58 8.98
C VAL A 225 -17.61 -1.50 7.76
N THR A 226 -16.80 -2.55 7.69
CA THR A 226 -16.90 -3.62 6.69
C THR A 226 -16.17 -4.86 7.18
N ASP A 227 -16.65 -6.03 6.76
CA ASP A 227 -16.05 -7.35 6.94
C ASP A 227 -15.62 -7.98 5.61
N SER A 228 -15.60 -7.20 4.54
CA SER A 228 -15.40 -7.67 3.17
C SER A 228 -14.17 -7.04 2.50
N PHE A 229 -13.20 -6.57 3.29
CA PHE A 229 -11.97 -5.99 2.78
C PHE A 229 -11.02 -7.06 2.21
N ASN A 230 -10.45 -6.76 1.05
CA ASN A 230 -9.41 -7.54 0.41
C ASN A 230 -8.43 -6.58 -0.24
N GLY A 231 -7.30 -6.37 0.40
CA GLY A 231 -6.42 -5.25 0.15
C GLY A 231 -5.51 -5.38 -1.07
N SER A 232 -4.57 -4.46 -1.13
CA SER A 232 -3.65 -4.25 -2.24
C SER A 232 -2.69 -5.42 -2.45
N LEU A 233 -2.18 -6.06 -1.38
CA LEU A 233 -1.26 -7.20 -1.50
C LEU A 233 -1.95 -8.42 -2.10
N ALA A 234 -3.20 -8.69 -1.71
CA ALA A 234 -3.99 -9.76 -2.32
C ALA A 234 -4.27 -9.45 -3.80
N SER A 235 -4.54 -8.20 -4.13
CA SER A 235 -4.75 -7.76 -5.51
C SER A 235 -3.47 -7.88 -6.34
N LYS A 236 -2.34 -7.40 -5.84
CA LYS A 236 -1.02 -7.41 -6.49
C LYS A 236 -0.53 -8.84 -6.76
N SER A 237 -0.66 -9.74 -5.80
CA SER A 237 -0.19 -11.12 -5.91
C SER A 237 -1.21 -12.07 -6.55
N GLY A 238 -2.50 -11.77 -6.48
CA GLY A 238 -3.56 -12.72 -6.81
C GLY A 238 -3.77 -13.81 -5.75
N MET A 239 -3.06 -13.73 -4.62
CA MET A 239 -3.21 -14.65 -3.49
C MET A 239 -4.40 -14.22 -2.64
N ASN A 240 -5.55 -14.82 -2.87
CA ASN A 240 -6.74 -14.51 -2.07
C ASN A 240 -6.75 -15.35 -0.78
N LEU A 241 -7.05 -14.70 0.33
CA LEU A 241 -7.41 -15.40 1.56
C LEU A 241 -8.84 -15.90 1.46
N LYS A 242 -9.13 -17.03 2.14
CA LYS A 242 -10.49 -17.57 2.22
C LYS A 242 -11.42 -16.60 2.95
N GLU A 243 -10.92 -15.99 4.01
CA GLU A 243 -11.66 -15.02 4.83
C GLU A 243 -11.31 -13.62 4.40
N LYS A 244 -12.30 -12.75 4.35
CA LYS A 244 -12.15 -11.33 4.17
C LYS A 244 -11.77 -10.68 5.48
N GLU A 245 -11.27 -9.45 5.40
CA GLU A 245 -10.88 -8.71 6.59
C GLU A 245 -11.88 -7.63 6.94
N GLN A 246 -11.89 -7.31 8.24
CA GLN A 246 -12.66 -6.20 8.79
C GLN A 246 -11.81 -4.93 8.76
N ILE A 247 -12.43 -3.82 8.38
CA ILE A 247 -11.90 -2.47 8.63
C ILE A 247 -12.69 -1.87 9.79
N ASP A 248 -11.95 -1.36 10.77
CA ASP A 248 -12.50 -0.63 11.89
C ASP A 248 -12.16 0.86 11.75
N ILE A 249 -13.08 1.72 12.20
CA ILE A 249 -12.83 3.14 12.37
C ILE A 249 -12.87 3.49 13.87
N TYR A 250 -12.16 4.53 14.26
CA TYR A 250 -12.17 5.05 15.62
C TYR A 250 -12.98 6.34 15.66
N VAL A 251 -13.97 6.37 16.55
CA VAL A 251 -14.85 7.53 16.73
C VAL A 251 -14.65 8.04 18.16
N PRO A 252 -14.45 9.37 18.35
CA PRO A 252 -14.38 9.94 19.68
C PRO A 252 -15.63 9.63 20.51
N THR A 253 -15.45 9.45 21.81
CA THR A 253 -16.55 9.22 22.76
C THR A 253 -17.23 10.53 23.19
N GLU A 254 -16.54 11.66 23.04
CA GLU A 254 -17.09 12.98 23.37
C GLU A 254 -17.92 13.51 22.19
N GLU A 255 -19.09 14.08 22.49
CA GLU A 255 -20.05 14.54 21.46
C GLU A 255 -19.60 15.78 20.69
N ASP A 256 -18.69 16.58 21.23
CA ASP A 256 -18.31 17.89 20.68
C ASP A 256 -17.06 17.79 19.77
N THR A 257 -17.18 16.97 18.74
CA THR A 257 -16.10 16.68 17.79
C THR A 257 -16.38 17.19 16.38
N ASP A 258 -17.08 18.32 16.26
CA ASP A 258 -17.32 18.93 14.96
C ASP A 258 -15.97 19.21 14.27
N LEU A 259 -15.87 18.73 13.04
CA LEU A 259 -14.71 18.93 12.20
C LEU A 259 -15.12 19.30 10.77
N ILE A 260 -14.24 20.00 10.11
CA ILE A 260 -14.36 20.34 8.69
C ILE A 260 -13.11 19.81 7.99
N VAL A 261 -13.31 19.07 6.90
CA VAL A 261 -12.26 18.62 6.00
C VAL A 261 -12.44 19.29 4.67
N ASP A 262 -11.53 20.17 4.31
CA ASP A 262 -11.48 20.83 3.01
C ASP A 262 -10.48 20.07 2.10
N TYR A 263 -10.98 19.53 1.01
CA TYR A 263 -10.18 18.99 -0.10
C TYR A 263 -9.86 20.19 -1.01
N VAL A 264 -8.70 20.78 -0.80
CA VAL A 264 -8.41 22.14 -1.29
C VAL A 264 -8.45 22.21 -2.81
N ASP A 265 -7.79 21.29 -3.51
CA ASP A 265 -7.71 21.31 -4.97
C ASP A 265 -9.03 20.89 -5.65
N GLU A 266 -9.83 20.05 -4.98
CA GLU A 266 -11.12 19.60 -5.48
C GLU A 266 -12.26 20.57 -5.17
N GLY A 267 -12.01 21.59 -4.34
CA GLY A 267 -13.04 22.53 -3.89
C GLY A 267 -14.19 21.87 -3.12
N LYS A 268 -13.92 20.73 -2.48
CA LYS A 268 -14.92 19.93 -1.77
C LYS A 268 -14.74 20.08 -0.26
N ARG A 269 -15.86 20.19 0.46
CA ARG A 269 -15.91 20.23 1.92
C ARG A 269 -16.78 19.12 2.48
N VAL A 270 -16.32 18.48 3.55
CA VAL A 270 -17.07 17.46 4.30
C VAL A 270 -16.86 17.65 5.82
N THR A 271 -17.69 16.97 6.62
CA THR A 271 -17.66 17.02 8.10
C THR A 271 -17.25 15.68 8.72
N SER A 272 -16.55 14.84 7.97
CA SER A 272 -16.09 13.53 8.45
C SER A 272 -14.73 13.20 7.86
N LEU A 273 -13.89 12.55 8.63
CA LEU A 273 -12.62 11.94 8.18
C LEU A 273 -12.87 10.65 7.39
N TYR A 274 -14.10 10.10 7.46
CA TYR A 274 -14.43 8.81 6.89
C TYR A 274 -15.37 8.95 5.69
N ASN A 275 -14.96 8.37 4.56
CA ASN A 275 -15.76 8.35 3.34
C ASN A 275 -16.52 7.03 3.22
N SER A 276 -17.78 7.01 3.63
CA SER A 276 -18.61 5.80 3.61
C SER A 276 -18.89 5.25 2.19
N SER A 277 -18.80 6.09 1.14
CA SER A 277 -19.00 5.63 -0.24
C SER A 277 -17.90 4.65 -0.69
N ALA A 278 -16.68 4.78 -0.16
CA ALA A 278 -15.57 3.87 -0.42
C ALA A 278 -15.85 2.41 0.00
N LEU A 279 -16.74 2.19 0.96
CA LEU A 279 -17.10 0.85 1.40
C LEU A 279 -17.83 0.03 0.32
N LYS A 280 -18.37 0.68 -0.71
CA LYS A 280 -19.02 0.05 -1.87
C LYS A 280 -18.02 -0.24 -2.99
N GLU A 281 -16.86 0.38 -2.94
CA GLU A 281 -15.80 0.22 -3.92
C GLU A 281 -14.90 -0.98 -3.59
N LYS A 282 -14.05 -1.35 -4.53
CA LYS A 282 -13.05 -2.41 -4.29
C LYS A 282 -11.99 -1.95 -3.30
N ASP A 283 -11.52 -0.74 -3.46
CA ASP A 283 -10.54 -0.12 -2.58
C ASP A 283 -11.22 0.51 -1.37
N LYS A 284 -11.61 -0.36 -0.44
CA LYS A 284 -12.30 0.06 0.79
C LYS A 284 -11.40 0.83 1.76
N TYR A 285 -10.06 0.73 1.61
CA TYR A 285 -9.13 1.48 2.45
C TYR A 285 -9.29 3.00 2.27
N THR A 286 -9.79 3.43 1.12
CA THR A 286 -10.14 4.84 0.88
C THR A 286 -11.32 5.34 1.73
N VAL A 287 -11.86 4.53 2.64
CA VAL A 287 -12.74 5.01 3.72
C VAL A 287 -12.03 6.06 4.58
N PHE A 288 -10.71 5.93 4.74
CA PHE A 288 -9.88 6.89 5.43
C PHE A 288 -9.58 8.07 4.50
N LEU A 289 -10.09 9.24 4.84
CA LEU A 289 -9.91 10.51 4.11
C LEU A 289 -10.34 10.49 2.62
N GLY A 290 -10.95 9.43 2.13
CA GLY A 290 -11.40 9.33 0.73
C GLY A 290 -10.32 8.96 -0.28
N GLY A 291 -9.08 8.78 0.15
CA GLY A 291 -7.92 8.46 -0.69
C GLY A 291 -6.78 9.46 -0.57
N ASN A 292 -5.91 9.50 -1.57
CA ASN A 292 -4.75 10.39 -1.60
C ASN A 292 -5.10 11.69 -2.32
N TYR A 293 -4.92 12.81 -1.65
CA TYR A 293 -5.15 14.15 -2.16
C TYR A 293 -3.88 15.00 -1.99
N SER A 294 -3.72 16.03 -2.80
CA SER A 294 -2.54 16.89 -2.76
C SER A 294 -2.51 17.77 -1.50
N LEU A 295 -3.68 18.25 -1.05
CA LEU A 295 -3.80 19.05 0.16
C LEU A 295 -5.16 18.86 0.82
N LEU A 296 -5.13 18.49 2.09
CA LEU A 296 -6.29 18.46 2.99
C LEU A 296 -6.08 19.47 4.11
N ASP A 297 -7.07 20.32 4.35
CA ASP A 297 -7.13 21.21 5.52
C ASP A 297 -8.21 20.69 6.48
N ILE A 298 -7.78 20.21 7.66
CA ILE A 298 -8.66 19.66 8.69
C ILE A 298 -8.73 20.64 9.84
N ARG A 299 -9.93 21.15 10.09
CA ARG A 299 -10.21 22.09 11.18
C ARG A 299 -11.15 21.45 12.17
N THR A 300 -10.86 21.64 13.45
CA THR A 300 -11.69 21.18 14.56
C THR A 300 -12.21 22.38 15.35
N VAL A 301 -13.16 22.14 16.25
CA VAL A 301 -13.67 23.14 17.20
C VAL A 301 -12.70 23.42 18.37
N SER A 302 -11.52 22.80 18.36
CA SER A 302 -10.49 23.00 19.38
C SER A 302 -10.14 24.48 19.54
N THR A 303 -9.96 24.92 20.78
CA THR A 303 -9.45 26.24 21.12
C THR A 303 -7.94 26.38 20.96
N SER A 304 -7.23 25.29 20.72
CA SER A 304 -5.80 25.30 20.41
C SER A 304 -5.54 26.07 19.11
N LYS A 305 -4.46 26.86 19.13
CA LYS A 305 -3.97 27.58 17.95
C LYS A 305 -2.82 26.83 17.26
N GLU A 306 -2.47 25.69 17.76
CA GLU A 306 -1.41 24.85 17.19
C GLU A 306 -1.84 24.28 15.85
N LYS A 307 -0.88 24.16 14.95
CA LYS A 307 -1.06 23.57 13.61
C LYS A 307 -0.04 22.48 13.42
N LEU A 308 -0.47 21.37 12.85
CA LEU A 308 0.37 20.26 12.45
C LEU A 308 0.30 20.10 10.94
N LEU A 309 1.45 20.11 10.28
CA LEU A 309 1.59 19.73 8.87
C LEU A 309 2.16 18.31 8.82
N ILE A 310 1.45 17.41 8.14
CA ILE A 310 1.84 16.00 7.96
C ILE A 310 2.11 15.75 6.49
#